data_007b2fec9753b9498871d1f0cb4bb04c
#
_entry.id   007b2fec9753b9498871d1f0cb4bb04c
#
_cell.length_a   1.000
_cell.length_b   1.000
_cell.length_c   1.000
_cell.angle_alpha   90.00
_cell.angle_beta   90.00
_cell.angle_gamma   90.00
#
_symmetry.space_group_name_H-M   'P 1'
#
loop_
_entity.id
_entity.type
_entity.pdbx_description
1 polymer ?
#
loop_
_entity_poly.entity_id
_entity_poly.type
_entity_poly.pdbx_seq_one_letter_code
_entity_poly.pdbx_strand_id
1 'polypeptide(L)'
;NKSVPEGLKEKGFAVVAVNYRLSPRVKSPAYIDDAAAAVAWTFRNIERYGGTPDQVYVAGMSAGGYLTSMLGLDKRWLAKYNVDADDIAGLIPFSGHTITHFTPRKERGIPNTQVIVDDLAPLFHVRNDSPPILFITGDRELEMLGRYEETAYMWRMMKVVGHSDVELYELEGFNHGQMAEAAYPLLVRFVNGASPKGSKK
;
A
#
# COMPACT_ATOMS: atom_id res chain seq x y z
N ASN A 1 -3.38 -4.08 15.38
CA ASN A 1 -4.02 -5.37 15.24
C ASN A 1 -2.99 -6.47 15.52
N LYS A 2 -3.06 -7.10 16.71
CA LYS A 2 -2.05 -8.08 17.14
C LYS A 2 -2.14 -9.42 16.37
N SER A 3 -3.28 -9.75 15.79
CA SER A 3 -3.50 -11.01 15.06
C SER A 3 -2.78 -11.08 13.70
N VAL A 4 -2.59 -9.94 13.04
CA VAL A 4 -1.96 -9.85 11.71
C VAL A 4 -0.49 -10.26 11.73
N PRO A 5 0.35 -9.69 12.61
CA PRO A 5 1.76 -10.07 12.70
C PRO A 5 1.97 -11.52 13.09
N GLU A 6 1.14 -12.07 13.96
CA GLU A 6 1.27 -13.44 14.47
C GLU A 6 0.99 -14.46 13.34
N GLY A 7 -0.10 -14.32 12.61
CA GLY A 7 -0.43 -15.21 11.49
C GLY A 7 0.61 -15.19 10.37
N LEU A 8 1.25 -14.04 10.10
CA LEU A 8 2.33 -13.95 9.12
C LEU A 8 3.64 -14.58 9.61
N LYS A 9 3.98 -14.42 10.89
CA LYS A 9 5.16 -15.08 11.49
C LYS A 9 5.08 -16.60 11.39
N GLU A 10 3.91 -17.19 11.63
CA GLU A 10 3.69 -18.63 11.49
C GLU A 10 3.90 -19.13 10.04
N LYS A 11 3.82 -18.23 9.07
CA LYS A 11 4.10 -18.50 7.65
C LYS A 11 5.54 -18.20 7.24
N GLY A 12 6.41 -17.87 8.20
CA GLY A 12 7.83 -17.61 7.95
C GLY A 12 8.18 -16.18 7.54
N PHE A 13 7.26 -15.21 7.71
CA PHE A 13 7.53 -13.80 7.41
C PHE A 13 8.13 -13.06 8.62
N ALA A 14 9.15 -12.26 8.38
CA ALA A 14 9.53 -11.19 9.30
C ALA A 14 8.53 -10.03 9.14
N VAL A 15 7.95 -9.55 10.25
CA VAL A 15 6.94 -8.49 10.21
C VAL A 15 7.46 -7.25 10.93
N VAL A 16 7.55 -6.14 10.21
CA VAL A 16 7.86 -4.82 10.74
C VAL A 16 6.57 -4.01 10.86
N ALA A 17 6.04 -3.92 12.08
CA ALA A 17 4.85 -3.12 12.37
C ALA A 17 5.24 -1.66 12.59
N VAL A 18 4.70 -0.77 11.77
CA VAL A 18 5.08 0.64 11.74
C VAL A 18 4.08 1.50 12.49
N ASN A 19 4.58 2.38 13.37
CA ASN A 19 3.84 3.52 13.91
C ASN A 19 4.26 4.78 13.16
N TYR A 20 3.30 5.63 12.85
CA TYR A 20 3.53 6.93 12.23
C TYR A 20 2.71 8.01 12.94
N ARG A 21 3.16 9.25 12.88
CA ARG A 21 2.46 10.38 13.51
C ARG A 21 1.12 10.64 12.82
N LEU A 22 0.12 11.01 13.60
CA LEU A 22 -1.27 11.15 13.14
C LEU A 22 -1.73 12.62 13.18
N SER A 23 -2.59 12.98 12.24
CA SER A 23 -3.39 14.21 12.31
C SER A 23 -4.33 14.16 13.55
N PRO A 24 -4.58 15.26 14.26
CA PRO A 24 -4.13 16.64 13.97
C PRO A 24 -2.78 17.02 14.59
N ARG A 25 -2.07 16.11 15.29
CA ARG A 25 -0.77 16.39 15.91
C ARG A 25 0.28 16.78 14.87
N VAL A 26 0.20 16.18 13.68
CA VAL A 26 0.95 16.58 12.51
C VAL A 26 0.00 16.75 11.33
N LYS A 27 0.44 17.45 10.29
CA LYS A 27 -0.30 17.61 9.05
C LYS A 27 0.39 16.86 7.90
N SER A 28 -0.34 16.68 6.80
CA SER A 28 0.23 16.22 5.55
C SER A 28 1.45 17.08 5.17
N PRO A 29 2.54 16.47 4.71
CA PRO A 29 2.73 15.05 4.40
C PRO A 29 3.47 14.24 5.49
N ALA A 30 3.56 14.71 6.73
CA ALA A 30 4.41 14.12 7.78
C ALA A 30 4.20 12.62 7.99
N TYR A 31 2.96 12.11 7.90
CA TYR A 31 2.67 10.68 8.06
C TYR A 31 3.14 9.84 6.88
N ILE A 32 3.23 10.40 5.67
CA ILE A 32 3.82 9.71 4.52
C ILE A 32 5.35 9.63 4.70
N ASP A 33 5.95 10.72 5.17
CA ASP A 33 7.38 10.80 5.43
C ASP A 33 7.82 9.82 6.53
N ASP A 34 7.04 9.71 7.62
CA ASP A 34 7.28 8.73 8.68
C ASP A 34 7.21 7.29 8.15
N ALA A 35 6.23 6.98 7.31
CA ALA A 35 6.12 5.67 6.69
C ALA A 35 7.31 5.38 5.75
N ALA A 36 7.76 6.38 4.98
CA ALA A 36 8.94 6.27 4.13
C ALA A 36 10.21 6.02 4.94
N ALA A 37 10.39 6.72 6.06
CA ALA A 37 11.51 6.50 6.98
C ALA A 37 11.52 5.06 7.52
N ALA A 38 10.35 4.50 7.87
CA ALA A 38 10.23 3.15 8.37
C ALA A 38 10.55 2.08 7.30
N VAL A 39 10.09 2.28 6.07
CA VAL A 39 10.43 1.39 4.94
C VAL A 39 11.94 1.45 4.67
N ALA A 40 12.52 2.63 4.62
CA ALA A 40 13.95 2.79 4.42
C ALA A 40 14.79 2.18 5.57
N TRP A 41 14.31 2.27 6.82
CA TRP A 41 14.92 1.56 7.93
C TRP A 41 14.88 0.06 7.73
N THR A 42 13.76 -0.48 7.24
CA THR A 42 13.61 -1.90 6.95
C THR A 42 14.64 -2.37 5.93
N PHE A 43 14.77 -1.70 4.81
CA PHE A 43 15.79 -2.02 3.79
C PHE A 43 17.21 -2.10 4.36
N ARG A 44 17.57 -1.18 5.27
CA ARG A 44 18.92 -1.10 5.85
C ARG A 44 19.19 -2.13 6.95
N ASN A 45 18.15 -2.68 7.55
CA ASN A 45 18.31 -3.45 8.79
C ASN A 45 17.76 -4.88 8.70
N ILE A 46 16.96 -5.21 7.68
CA ILE A 46 16.20 -6.48 7.67
C ILE A 46 17.09 -7.72 7.69
N GLU A 47 18.30 -7.66 7.14
CA GLU A 47 19.27 -8.76 7.19
C GLU A 47 19.65 -9.15 8.62
N ARG A 48 19.70 -8.19 9.54
CA ARG A 48 19.97 -8.44 10.98
C ARG A 48 18.86 -9.24 11.67
N TYR A 49 17.69 -9.33 11.01
CA TYR A 49 16.51 -10.06 11.48
C TYR A 49 16.22 -11.31 10.64
N GLY A 50 17.19 -11.71 9.79
CA GLY A 50 17.07 -12.92 8.96
C GLY A 50 16.27 -12.75 7.69
N GLY A 51 15.89 -11.53 7.31
CA GLY A 51 15.27 -11.22 6.03
C GLY A 51 16.28 -10.79 4.96
N THR A 52 15.80 -10.43 3.79
CA THR A 52 16.60 -9.87 2.69
C THR A 52 15.95 -8.62 2.12
N PRO A 53 16.71 -7.58 1.75
CA PRO A 53 16.17 -6.38 1.11
C PRO A 53 15.38 -6.67 -0.17
N ASP A 54 15.77 -7.67 -0.94
CA ASP A 54 15.11 -8.06 -2.19
C ASP A 54 13.68 -8.61 -1.99
N GLN A 55 13.29 -8.91 -0.76
CA GLN A 55 11.98 -9.45 -0.39
C GLN A 55 11.22 -8.54 0.59
N VAL A 56 11.43 -7.25 0.49
CA VAL A 56 10.67 -6.27 1.29
C VAL A 56 9.36 -5.95 0.58
N TYR A 57 8.25 -6.38 1.18
CA TYR A 57 6.89 -6.04 0.75
C TYR A 57 6.31 -4.96 1.65
N VAL A 58 5.52 -4.06 1.07
CA VAL A 58 4.82 -3.03 1.83
C VAL A 58 3.33 -3.30 1.76
N ALA A 59 2.69 -3.42 2.92
CA ALA A 59 1.27 -3.70 3.04
C ALA A 59 0.62 -2.76 4.06
N GLY A 60 -0.65 -2.47 3.88
CA GLY A 60 -1.39 -1.66 4.84
C GLY A 60 -2.88 -1.60 4.51
N MET A 61 -3.69 -1.39 5.54
CA MET A 61 -5.14 -1.29 5.41
C MET A 61 -5.59 0.16 5.53
N SER A 62 -6.60 0.56 4.76
CA SER A 62 -7.24 1.88 4.83
C SER A 62 -6.21 3.02 4.69
N ALA A 63 -5.96 3.81 5.74
CA ALA A 63 -4.89 4.80 5.73
C ALA A 63 -3.51 4.17 5.47
N GLY A 64 -3.25 2.96 5.98
CA GLY A 64 -2.04 2.20 5.66
C GLY A 64 -1.97 1.78 4.19
N GLY A 65 -3.08 1.42 3.58
CA GLY A 65 -3.18 1.13 2.15
C GLY A 65 -2.87 2.35 1.27
N TYR A 66 -3.37 3.51 1.68
CA TYR A 66 -3.01 4.79 1.06
C TYR A 66 -1.49 5.04 1.14
N LEU A 67 -0.89 4.88 2.34
CA LEU A 67 0.56 5.03 2.52
C LEU A 67 1.34 4.04 1.67
N THR A 68 0.93 2.77 1.64
CA THR A 68 1.53 1.73 0.79
C THR A 68 1.60 2.17 -0.67
N SER A 69 0.49 2.65 -1.22
CA SER A 69 0.41 3.11 -2.61
C SER A 69 1.26 4.35 -2.85
N MET A 70 1.23 5.34 -1.92
CA MET A 70 2.06 6.54 -2.05
C MET A 70 3.54 6.21 -2.06
N LEU A 71 4.01 5.33 -1.18
CA LEU A 71 5.44 4.98 -1.08
C LEU A 71 5.96 4.25 -2.32
N GLY A 72 5.13 3.38 -2.91
CA GLY A 72 5.54 2.61 -4.08
C GLY A 72 5.41 3.36 -5.40
N LEU A 73 4.48 4.32 -5.51
CA LEU A 73 4.19 5.01 -6.76
C LEU A 73 4.90 6.36 -6.87
N ASP A 74 4.94 7.14 -5.80
CA ASP A 74 5.65 8.41 -5.76
C ASP A 74 7.08 8.21 -5.22
N LYS A 75 8.02 8.05 -6.12
CA LYS A 75 9.44 7.81 -5.79
C LYS A 75 10.05 8.87 -4.87
N ARG A 76 9.50 10.08 -4.83
CA ARG A 76 10.04 11.20 -4.04
C ARG A 76 10.17 10.87 -2.56
N TRP A 77 9.27 10.02 -2.02
CA TRP A 77 9.22 9.72 -0.59
C TRP A 77 10.41 8.89 -0.14
N LEU A 78 10.69 7.79 -0.82
CA LEU A 78 11.81 6.90 -0.48
C LEU A 78 13.16 7.46 -0.94
N ALA A 79 13.18 8.24 -2.03
CA ALA A 79 14.40 8.90 -2.50
C ALA A 79 15.05 9.82 -1.46
N LYS A 80 14.24 10.46 -0.58
CA LYS A 80 14.75 11.24 0.57
C LYS A 80 15.65 10.43 1.50
N TYR A 81 15.46 9.13 1.52
CA TYR A 81 16.18 8.18 2.37
C TYR A 81 17.17 7.33 1.58
N ASN A 82 17.49 7.69 0.33
CA ASN A 82 18.37 6.95 -0.58
C ASN A 82 17.91 5.50 -0.80
N VAL A 83 16.60 5.28 -0.94
CA VAL A 83 15.97 4.02 -1.33
C VAL A 83 15.18 4.26 -2.61
N ASP A 84 15.33 3.40 -3.60
CA ASP A 84 14.47 3.42 -4.78
C ASP A 84 13.16 2.70 -4.46
N ALA A 85 12.02 3.32 -4.77
CA ALA A 85 10.73 2.69 -4.60
C ALA A 85 10.56 1.41 -5.44
N ASP A 86 11.30 1.30 -6.53
CA ASP A 86 11.29 0.12 -7.42
C ASP A 86 12.01 -1.10 -6.81
N ASP A 87 12.78 -0.90 -5.73
CA ASP A 87 13.38 -2.01 -4.99
C ASP A 87 12.36 -2.74 -4.11
N ILE A 88 11.19 -2.15 -3.84
CA ILE A 88 10.09 -2.85 -3.13
C ILE A 88 9.69 -4.08 -3.95
N ALA A 89 9.65 -5.25 -3.31
CA ALA A 89 9.30 -6.51 -3.96
C ALA A 89 7.82 -6.58 -4.38
N GLY A 90 6.94 -5.89 -3.66
CA GLY A 90 5.53 -5.76 -4.01
C GLY A 90 4.75 -4.90 -3.03
N LEU A 91 3.65 -4.34 -3.51
CA LEU A 91 2.74 -3.46 -2.78
C LEU A 91 1.40 -4.15 -2.56
N ILE A 92 0.89 -4.12 -1.34
CA ILE A 92 -0.37 -4.78 -1.01
C ILE A 92 -1.28 -3.80 -0.24
N PRO A 93 -1.89 -2.84 -0.93
CA PRO A 93 -2.85 -1.93 -0.32
C PRO A 93 -4.21 -2.60 -0.13
N PHE A 94 -4.66 -2.69 1.14
CA PHE A 94 -5.99 -3.15 1.49
C PHE A 94 -6.91 -1.95 1.63
N SER A 95 -7.89 -1.81 0.74
CA SER A 95 -8.91 -0.77 0.79
C SER A 95 -8.35 0.62 1.13
N GLY A 96 -7.21 0.97 0.52
CA GLY A 96 -6.57 2.29 0.62
C GLY A 96 -7.22 3.28 -0.32
N HIS A 97 -7.25 4.57 0.03
CA HIS A 97 -7.60 5.60 -0.94
C HIS A 97 -6.59 5.65 -2.09
N THR A 98 -7.11 5.75 -3.30
CA THR A 98 -6.30 6.01 -4.51
C THR A 98 -6.40 7.47 -4.97
N ILE A 99 -7.45 8.17 -4.54
CA ILE A 99 -7.56 9.64 -4.59
C ILE A 99 -6.87 10.26 -3.37
N THR A 100 -6.78 11.58 -3.30
CA THR A 100 -6.25 12.30 -2.12
C THR A 100 -7.03 11.91 -0.87
N HIS A 101 -6.32 11.39 0.14
CA HIS A 101 -6.92 10.80 1.33
C HIS A 101 -7.80 11.79 2.12
N PHE A 102 -8.76 11.29 2.90
CA PHE A 102 -9.63 12.09 3.76
C PHE A 102 -8.87 13.08 4.65
N THR A 103 -7.75 12.65 5.23
CA THR A 103 -7.00 13.47 6.18
C THR A 103 -6.46 14.75 5.55
N PRO A 104 -5.66 14.73 4.44
CA PRO A 104 -5.23 15.97 3.80
C PRO A 104 -6.38 16.79 3.23
N ARG A 105 -7.48 16.18 2.79
CA ARG A 105 -8.69 16.93 2.39
C ARG A 105 -9.30 17.67 3.57
N LYS A 106 -9.51 17.01 4.70
CA LYS A 106 -10.01 17.60 5.94
C LYS A 106 -9.11 18.73 6.45
N GLU A 107 -7.79 18.56 6.40
CA GLU A 107 -6.80 19.57 6.78
C GLU A 107 -6.90 20.85 5.94
N ARG A 108 -7.39 20.73 4.70
CA ARG A 108 -7.62 21.83 3.75
C ARG A 108 -9.07 22.34 3.75
N GLY A 109 -9.95 21.81 4.63
CA GLY A 109 -11.37 22.18 4.66
C GLY A 109 -12.20 21.64 3.50
N ILE A 110 -11.72 20.62 2.79
CA ILE A 110 -12.39 19.99 1.66
C ILE A 110 -13.31 18.88 2.16
N PRO A 111 -14.59 18.85 1.77
CA PRO A 111 -15.54 17.80 2.16
C PRO A 111 -15.11 16.41 1.71
N ASN A 112 -15.44 15.39 2.49
CA ASN A 112 -15.14 13.99 2.14
C ASN A 112 -15.84 13.53 0.85
N THR A 113 -16.93 14.18 0.47
CA THR A 113 -17.68 13.91 -0.77
C THR A 113 -17.08 14.56 -2.02
N GLN A 114 -16.12 15.49 -1.84
CA GLN A 114 -15.43 16.13 -2.95
C GLN A 114 -14.19 15.31 -3.35
N VAL A 115 -14.18 14.79 -4.56
CA VAL A 115 -13.04 14.07 -5.12
C VAL A 115 -11.93 15.06 -5.46
N ILE A 116 -10.72 14.76 -5.02
CA ILE A 116 -9.48 15.47 -5.37
C ILE A 116 -8.44 14.44 -5.81
N VAL A 117 -7.79 14.72 -6.93
CA VAL A 117 -6.62 13.97 -7.42
C VAL A 117 -5.51 14.98 -7.64
N ASP A 118 -4.61 15.05 -6.70
CA ASP A 118 -3.41 15.91 -6.72
C ASP A 118 -2.16 15.09 -6.38
N ASP A 119 -1.03 15.72 -6.14
CA ASP A 119 0.24 15.06 -5.83
C ASP A 119 0.24 14.26 -4.51
N LEU A 120 -0.83 14.33 -3.73
CA LEU A 120 -1.10 13.48 -2.56
C LEU A 120 -2.09 12.33 -2.87
N ALA A 121 -2.41 12.10 -4.14
CA ALA A 121 -3.24 11.00 -4.58
C ALA A 121 -2.38 9.90 -5.22
N PRO A 122 -2.44 8.64 -4.80
CA PRO A 122 -1.76 7.54 -5.49
C PRO A 122 -2.06 7.49 -7.00
N LEU A 123 -3.30 7.77 -7.38
CA LEU A 123 -3.77 7.79 -8.77
C LEU A 123 -3.03 8.82 -9.64
N PHE A 124 -2.53 9.91 -9.08
CA PHE A 124 -1.73 10.92 -9.77
C PHE A 124 -0.37 10.37 -10.23
N HIS A 125 0.16 9.37 -9.52
CA HIS A 125 1.48 8.79 -9.71
C HIS A 125 1.46 7.44 -10.43
N VAL A 126 0.38 7.12 -11.15
CA VAL A 126 0.28 5.88 -11.94
C VAL A 126 1.42 5.81 -12.95
N ARG A 127 2.15 4.70 -12.95
CA ARG A 127 3.29 4.43 -13.84
C ARG A 127 3.41 2.93 -14.14
N ASN A 128 4.02 2.57 -15.25
CA ASN A 128 4.09 1.19 -15.72
C ASN A 128 5.28 0.38 -15.17
N ASP A 129 6.22 1.06 -14.54
CA ASP A 129 7.48 0.51 -14.01
C ASP A 129 7.51 0.43 -12.48
N SER A 130 6.35 0.60 -11.82
CA SER A 130 6.26 0.46 -10.36
C SER A 130 6.40 -1.01 -9.92
N PRO A 131 6.65 -1.27 -8.62
CA PRO A 131 6.61 -2.62 -8.09
C PRO A 131 5.30 -3.34 -8.40
N PRO A 132 5.26 -4.68 -8.43
CA PRO A 132 4.03 -5.46 -8.51
C PRO A 132 3.01 -5.01 -7.47
N ILE A 133 1.73 -4.93 -7.82
CA ILE A 133 0.67 -4.44 -6.93
C ILE A 133 -0.47 -5.44 -6.84
N LEU A 134 -0.85 -5.77 -5.62
CA LEU A 134 -2.06 -6.50 -5.29
C LEU A 134 -3.04 -5.57 -4.56
N PHE A 135 -4.03 -5.03 -5.27
CA PHE A 135 -5.15 -4.32 -4.67
C PHE A 135 -6.16 -5.31 -4.10
N ILE A 136 -6.59 -5.08 -2.87
CA ILE A 136 -7.67 -5.85 -2.24
C ILE A 136 -8.67 -4.87 -1.65
N THR A 137 -9.95 -5.04 -1.97
CA THR A 137 -11.06 -4.27 -1.41
C THR A 137 -12.05 -5.18 -0.71
N GLY A 138 -12.88 -4.64 0.17
CA GLY A 138 -14.13 -5.30 0.56
C GLY A 138 -15.14 -5.28 -0.58
N ASP A 139 -16.33 -5.77 -0.27
CA ASP A 139 -17.48 -5.77 -1.17
C ASP A 139 -17.89 -4.33 -1.51
N ARG A 140 -18.09 -4.03 -2.80
CA ARG A 140 -18.41 -2.68 -3.30
C ARG A 140 -19.64 -2.05 -2.66
N GLU A 141 -20.63 -2.87 -2.31
CA GLU A 141 -21.86 -2.40 -1.68
C GLU A 141 -21.74 -2.22 -0.16
N LEU A 142 -20.69 -2.79 0.45
CA LEU A 142 -20.47 -2.76 1.90
C LEU A 142 -19.25 -1.90 2.31
N GLU A 143 -18.42 -1.49 1.35
CA GLU A 143 -17.25 -0.66 1.58
C GLU A 143 -17.61 0.79 1.88
N MET A 144 -16.64 1.55 2.35
CA MET A 144 -16.76 2.99 2.50
C MET A 144 -16.99 3.66 1.13
N LEU A 145 -17.68 4.79 1.14
CA LEU A 145 -18.06 5.55 -0.05
C LEU A 145 -16.97 5.60 -1.14
N GLY A 146 -17.27 5.03 -2.31
CA GLY A 146 -16.43 5.09 -3.50
C GLY A 146 -15.10 4.36 -3.41
N ARG A 147 -14.84 3.60 -2.33
CA ARG A 147 -13.54 2.97 -2.11
C ARG A 147 -13.22 1.89 -3.13
N TYR A 148 -14.19 1.07 -3.47
CA TYR A 148 -14.04 0.08 -4.52
C TYR A 148 -13.82 0.75 -5.88
N GLU A 149 -14.64 1.72 -6.23
CA GLU A 149 -14.64 2.40 -7.51
C GLU A 149 -13.32 3.12 -7.77
N GLU A 150 -12.79 3.86 -6.79
CA GLU A 150 -11.50 4.54 -6.92
C GLU A 150 -10.35 3.54 -7.09
N THR A 151 -10.39 2.40 -6.38
CA THR A 151 -9.40 1.33 -6.50
C THR A 151 -9.49 0.63 -7.86
N ALA A 152 -10.69 0.30 -8.31
CA ALA A 152 -10.94 -0.34 -9.61
C ALA A 152 -10.51 0.59 -10.77
N TYR A 153 -10.77 1.89 -10.64
CA TYR A 153 -10.32 2.89 -11.62
C TYR A 153 -8.79 2.95 -11.67
N MET A 154 -8.12 3.01 -10.51
CA MET A 154 -6.66 3.00 -10.46
C MET A 154 -6.07 1.73 -11.07
N TRP A 155 -6.59 0.54 -10.72
CA TRP A 155 -6.20 -0.72 -11.34
C TRP A 155 -6.33 -0.68 -12.86
N ARG A 156 -7.44 -0.12 -13.39
CA ARG A 156 -7.63 0.05 -14.83
C ARG A 156 -6.57 0.98 -15.43
N MET A 157 -6.26 2.09 -14.78
CA MET A 157 -5.26 3.03 -15.25
C MET A 157 -3.85 2.45 -15.24
N MET A 158 -3.49 1.62 -14.25
CA MET A 158 -2.22 0.88 -14.24
C MET A 158 -2.11 -0.02 -15.49
N LYS A 159 -3.18 -0.70 -15.87
CA LYS A 159 -3.21 -1.52 -17.10
C LYS A 159 -3.13 -0.66 -18.36
N VAL A 160 -3.79 0.50 -18.38
CA VAL A 160 -3.78 1.42 -19.55
C VAL A 160 -2.36 1.93 -19.84
N VAL A 161 -1.57 2.22 -18.79
CA VAL A 161 -0.17 2.63 -18.95
C VAL A 161 0.78 1.46 -19.23
N GLY A 162 0.27 0.22 -19.26
CA GLY A 162 1.05 -0.98 -19.59
C GLY A 162 1.73 -1.67 -18.42
N HIS A 163 1.27 -1.45 -17.18
CA HIS A 163 1.80 -2.19 -16.03
C HIS A 163 1.42 -3.67 -16.12
N SER A 164 2.40 -4.58 -16.08
CA SER A 164 2.21 -6.02 -16.30
C SER A 164 1.70 -6.77 -15.05
N ASP A 165 2.12 -6.31 -13.86
CA ASP A 165 1.96 -7.05 -12.61
C ASP A 165 1.02 -6.32 -11.64
N VAL A 166 -0.25 -6.16 -12.04
CA VAL A 166 -1.29 -5.53 -11.23
C VAL A 166 -2.53 -6.41 -11.13
N GLU A 167 -2.89 -6.76 -9.91
CA GLU A 167 -4.07 -7.55 -9.58
C GLU A 167 -5.07 -6.74 -8.74
N LEU A 168 -6.35 -7.05 -8.88
CA LEU A 168 -7.43 -6.52 -8.05
C LEU A 168 -8.33 -7.66 -7.58
N TYR A 169 -8.57 -7.73 -6.28
CA TYR A 169 -9.53 -8.64 -5.66
C TYR A 169 -10.57 -7.87 -4.86
N GLU A 170 -11.83 -8.18 -5.13
CA GLU A 170 -12.98 -7.78 -4.34
C GLU A 170 -13.36 -8.95 -3.42
N LEU A 171 -13.54 -8.70 -2.14
CA LEU A 171 -13.95 -9.68 -1.15
C LEU A 171 -15.47 -9.54 -0.92
N GLU A 172 -16.25 -10.26 -1.73
CA GLU A 172 -17.70 -10.29 -1.64
C GLU A 172 -18.19 -10.62 -0.22
N GLY A 173 -19.16 -9.86 0.28
CA GLY A 173 -19.76 -10.02 1.60
C GLY A 173 -18.94 -9.45 2.77
N PHE A 174 -17.76 -8.89 2.54
CA PHE A 174 -16.92 -8.29 3.59
C PHE A 174 -16.93 -6.77 3.52
N ASN A 175 -17.31 -6.12 4.60
CA ASN A 175 -17.20 -4.66 4.71
C ASN A 175 -15.74 -4.23 5.01
N HIS A 176 -15.51 -2.91 5.04
CA HIS A 176 -14.20 -2.32 5.27
C HIS A 176 -13.45 -2.87 6.51
N GLY A 177 -14.16 -3.09 7.62
CA GLY A 177 -13.55 -3.58 8.86
C GLY A 177 -13.26 -5.07 8.86
N GLN A 178 -14.04 -5.85 8.14
CA GLN A 178 -13.98 -7.32 8.13
C GLN A 178 -12.99 -7.87 7.09
N MET A 179 -12.74 -7.11 6.00
CA MET A 179 -11.97 -7.59 4.87
C MET A 179 -10.51 -7.90 5.20
N ALA A 180 -9.93 -7.29 6.21
CA ALA A 180 -8.51 -7.42 6.51
C ALA A 180 -8.07 -8.86 6.79
N GLU A 181 -8.84 -9.60 7.58
CA GLU A 181 -8.53 -10.99 7.91
C GLU A 181 -8.76 -11.92 6.71
N ALA A 182 -9.87 -11.72 5.98
CA ALA A 182 -10.17 -12.48 4.77
C ALA A 182 -9.13 -12.26 3.64
N ALA A 183 -8.44 -11.13 3.64
CA ALA A 183 -7.41 -10.79 2.66
C ALA A 183 -6.07 -11.54 2.85
N TYR A 184 -5.80 -12.12 4.02
CA TYR A 184 -4.52 -12.79 4.31
C TYR A 184 -4.10 -13.87 3.33
N PRO A 185 -4.97 -14.82 2.96
CA PRO A 185 -4.59 -15.86 2.01
C PRO A 185 -4.13 -15.27 0.67
N LEU A 186 -4.72 -14.15 0.24
CA LEU A 186 -4.34 -13.45 -0.98
C LEU A 186 -2.95 -12.81 -0.84
N LEU A 187 -2.66 -12.15 0.29
CA LEU A 187 -1.35 -11.61 0.59
C LEU A 187 -0.29 -12.71 0.57
N VAL A 188 -0.49 -13.80 1.30
CA VAL A 188 0.47 -14.92 1.38
C VAL A 188 0.70 -15.54 0.00
N ARG A 189 -0.35 -15.71 -0.80
CA ARG A 189 -0.25 -16.20 -2.17
C ARG A 189 0.59 -15.25 -3.04
N PHE A 190 0.33 -13.96 -2.98
CA PHE A 190 1.04 -12.95 -3.76
C PHE A 190 2.54 -12.91 -3.42
N VAL A 191 2.89 -12.92 -2.14
CA VAL A 191 4.29 -12.93 -1.70
C VAL A 191 5.00 -14.20 -2.14
N ASN A 192 4.36 -15.37 -2.01
CA ASN A 192 4.94 -16.65 -2.39
C ASN A 192 4.98 -16.89 -3.91
N GLY A 193 4.13 -16.22 -4.68
CA GLY A 193 4.08 -16.33 -6.14
C GLY A 193 4.96 -15.30 -6.86
N ALA A 194 5.42 -14.25 -6.19
CA ALA A 194 6.32 -13.28 -6.76
C ALA A 194 7.72 -13.89 -6.90
N SER A 195 8.19 -14.04 -8.14
CA SER A 195 9.57 -14.45 -8.40
C SER A 195 10.54 -13.41 -7.84
N PRO A 196 11.64 -13.79 -7.15
CA PRO A 196 12.65 -12.85 -6.68
C PRO A 196 13.12 -11.97 -7.85
N LYS A 197 13.24 -10.67 -7.63
CA LYS A 197 13.87 -9.76 -8.61
C LYS A 197 15.29 -10.25 -8.85
N GLY A 198 15.55 -10.82 -10.02
CA GLY A 198 16.89 -11.34 -10.37
C GLY A 198 16.90 -12.64 -11.16
N SER A 199 15.80 -13.35 -11.31
CA SER A 199 15.73 -14.56 -12.13
C SER A 199 15.29 -14.29 -13.58
N LYS A 200 15.64 -13.16 -14.16
CA LYS A 200 15.56 -13.01 -15.63
C LYS A 200 16.76 -13.78 -16.21
N LYS A 201 16.50 -15.01 -16.71
CA LYS A 201 17.39 -15.70 -17.62
C LYS A 201 17.42 -15.00 -18.97
#